data_8226f1192b50239ad705dbbb7549ba4d
#
_entry.id   8226f1192b50239ad705dbbb7549ba4d
#
_cell.length_a   1.000
_cell.length_b   1.000
_cell.length_c   1.000
_cell.angle_alpha   90.00
_cell.angle_beta   90.00
_cell.angle_gamma   90.00
#
_symmetry.space_group_name_H-M   'P 1'
#
loop_
_entity.id
_entity.type
_entity.pdbx_description
1 polymer ?
#
loop_
_entity_poly.entity_id
_entity_poly.type
_entity_poly.pdbx_seq_one_letter_code
_entity_poly.pdbx_strand_id
1 'polypeptide(L)'
;MSESLVLLAPAANHVYAGQAGRLCAAELSLTCPNATSVAPVTVAGVEYLSIHSEDPLPPADLAAVARSSAALACFEYRGDLLAPLELPQVDVVDEDLVTIPKYRGKTNEQFTRLLLNLTLASLEGRCATRRDEGQRLAILDPLAGRGTTLECAWRAGHNGFGVEQDAKAVEALAAHVTTWLRRKHLKHSCGTHPVRRDGRSLGKRFDAKVRFPQAEPLTMGVFTGDAADSAVLWGRKTFDAVVTDAPYGVVHGSHSGASRRRSPTDLLREAIPVWAGQLRHGGALGMSWNTLGLSREHLVTILSAAGLTPLDDDLWHQFSHRVDSSIHRDLIVAVKP
;
A
#
# COMPACT_ATOMS: atom_id res chain seq x y z
N MET A 1 -10.35 -23.40 22.25
CA MET A 1 -10.21 -22.95 20.85
C MET A 1 -11.38 -22.04 20.53
N SER A 2 -11.11 -20.89 19.95
CA SER A 2 -12.10 -19.89 19.55
C SER A 2 -12.13 -19.82 18.02
N GLU A 3 -13.30 -19.53 17.45
CA GLU A 3 -13.48 -19.32 16.03
C GLU A 3 -14.14 -17.96 15.80
N SER A 4 -13.51 -17.12 14.97
CA SER A 4 -14.05 -15.84 14.55
C SER A 4 -14.29 -15.82 13.05
N LEU A 5 -15.45 -15.29 12.63
CA LEU A 5 -15.80 -15.16 11.22
C LEU A 5 -15.66 -13.69 10.77
N VAL A 6 -14.93 -13.47 9.70
CA VAL A 6 -14.78 -12.16 9.06
C VAL A 6 -15.64 -12.13 7.81
N LEU A 7 -16.65 -11.25 7.80
CA LEU A 7 -17.43 -10.96 6.61
C LEU A 7 -16.61 -10.07 5.68
N LEU A 8 -16.55 -10.43 4.40
CA LEU A 8 -15.76 -9.70 3.42
C LEU A 8 -16.57 -8.57 2.76
N ALA A 9 -15.94 -7.42 2.60
CA ALA A 9 -16.46 -6.33 1.79
C ALA A 9 -16.44 -6.72 0.30
N PRO A 10 -17.52 -6.45 -0.46
CA PRO A 10 -17.54 -6.73 -1.88
C PRO A 10 -16.50 -5.88 -2.61
N ALA A 11 -15.75 -6.50 -3.53
CA ALA A 11 -14.80 -5.78 -4.37
C ALA A 11 -15.52 -5.21 -5.61
N ALA A 12 -15.25 -3.95 -5.93
CA ALA A 12 -15.79 -3.31 -7.13
C ALA A 12 -15.24 -3.89 -8.45
N ASN A 13 -14.06 -4.51 -8.40
CA ASN A 13 -13.43 -5.18 -9.54
C ASN A 13 -13.75 -6.67 -9.50
N HIS A 14 -14.48 -7.18 -10.50
CA HIS A 14 -14.91 -8.59 -10.57
C HIS A 14 -13.75 -9.59 -10.58
N VAL A 15 -12.62 -9.27 -11.23
CA VAL A 15 -11.46 -10.16 -11.25
C VAL A 15 -10.83 -10.25 -9.86
N TYR A 16 -10.72 -9.12 -9.18
CA TYR A 16 -10.21 -9.09 -7.81
C TYR A 16 -11.19 -9.74 -6.83
N ALA A 17 -12.50 -9.59 -7.02
CA ALA A 17 -13.53 -10.20 -6.18
C ALA A 17 -13.34 -11.71 -6.01
N GLY A 18 -13.04 -12.42 -7.12
CA GLY A 18 -12.77 -13.86 -7.07
C GLY A 18 -11.46 -14.25 -6.37
N GLN A 19 -10.60 -13.30 -6.02
CA GLN A 19 -9.34 -13.52 -5.31
C GLN A 19 -9.32 -12.90 -3.91
N ALA A 20 -10.23 -11.98 -3.62
CA ALA A 20 -10.22 -11.16 -2.41
C ALA A 20 -10.21 -12.00 -1.13
N GLY A 21 -11.01 -13.07 -1.07
CA GLY A 21 -11.06 -13.97 0.09
C GLY A 21 -9.70 -14.65 0.34
N ARG A 22 -9.10 -15.24 -0.70
CA ARG A 22 -7.80 -15.91 -0.58
C ARG A 22 -6.68 -14.94 -0.20
N LEU A 23 -6.65 -13.77 -0.84
CA LEU A 23 -5.64 -12.75 -0.57
C LEU A 23 -5.78 -12.18 0.84
N CYS A 24 -7.01 -11.94 1.29
CA CYS A 24 -7.28 -11.47 2.66
C CYS A 24 -6.98 -12.55 3.71
N ALA A 25 -7.21 -13.85 3.40
CA ALA A 25 -6.81 -14.94 4.29
C ALA A 25 -5.29 -14.99 4.47
N ALA A 26 -4.53 -14.89 3.37
CA ALA A 26 -3.06 -14.82 3.43
C ALA A 26 -2.57 -13.57 4.19
N GLU A 27 -3.21 -12.40 3.98
CA GLU A 27 -2.92 -11.18 4.73
C GLU A 27 -3.12 -11.38 6.24
N LEU A 28 -4.27 -11.93 6.66
CA LEU A 28 -4.57 -12.15 8.07
C LEU A 28 -3.68 -13.21 8.69
N SER A 29 -3.27 -14.25 7.94
CA SER A 29 -2.29 -15.23 8.42
C SER A 29 -0.93 -14.61 8.76
N LEU A 30 -0.55 -13.50 8.11
CA LEU A 30 0.68 -12.78 8.38
C LEU A 30 0.52 -11.65 9.41
N THR A 31 -0.70 -11.11 9.59
CA THR A 31 -0.92 -9.92 10.40
C THR A 31 -1.65 -10.18 11.72
N CYS A 32 -2.20 -11.39 11.91
CA CYS A 32 -2.85 -11.83 13.16
C CYS A 32 -2.01 -12.93 13.83
N PRO A 33 -1.03 -12.58 14.66
CA PRO A 33 -0.07 -13.56 15.22
C PRO A 33 -0.73 -14.60 16.15
N ASN A 34 -1.92 -14.33 16.69
CA ASN A 34 -2.64 -15.30 17.51
C ASN A 34 -3.58 -16.22 16.70
N ALA A 35 -3.71 -16.01 15.39
CA ALA A 35 -4.43 -16.91 14.51
C ALA A 35 -3.62 -18.19 14.28
N THR A 36 -4.21 -19.35 14.58
CA THR A 36 -3.61 -20.66 14.27
C THR A 36 -3.91 -21.11 12.85
N SER A 37 -5.04 -20.64 12.29
CA SER A 37 -5.36 -20.81 10.88
C SER A 37 -6.35 -19.75 10.42
N VAL A 38 -6.28 -19.40 9.12
CA VAL A 38 -7.23 -18.50 8.44
C VAL A 38 -7.63 -19.16 7.12
N ALA A 39 -8.92 -19.39 6.91
CA ALA A 39 -9.42 -20.05 5.70
C ALA A 39 -10.80 -19.54 5.28
N PRO A 40 -11.12 -19.54 3.99
CA PRO A 40 -12.47 -19.30 3.51
C PRO A 40 -13.46 -20.36 4.03
N VAL A 41 -14.64 -19.91 4.45
CA VAL A 41 -15.74 -20.78 4.88
C VAL A 41 -17.07 -20.21 4.39
N THR A 42 -18.04 -21.10 4.10
CA THR A 42 -19.40 -20.69 3.74
C THR A 42 -20.35 -21.03 4.88
N VAL A 43 -21.04 -20.02 5.41
CA VAL A 43 -22.06 -20.19 6.46
C VAL A 43 -23.40 -19.66 5.91
N ALA A 44 -24.42 -20.51 5.91
CA ALA A 44 -25.76 -20.17 5.39
C ALA A 44 -25.74 -19.56 3.96
N GLY A 45 -24.81 -20.01 3.10
CA GLY A 45 -24.68 -19.52 1.72
C GLY A 45 -23.90 -18.20 1.57
N VAL A 46 -23.35 -17.64 2.65
CA VAL A 46 -22.51 -16.46 2.67
C VAL A 46 -21.05 -16.83 2.90
N GLU A 47 -20.14 -16.22 2.12
CA GLU A 47 -18.69 -16.42 2.27
C GLU A 47 -18.13 -15.57 3.39
N TYR A 48 -17.36 -16.20 4.27
CA TYR A 48 -16.57 -15.58 5.35
C TYR A 48 -15.12 -16.07 5.30
N LEU A 49 -14.25 -15.43 6.06
CA LEU A 49 -12.99 -16.04 6.50
C LEU A 49 -13.15 -16.51 7.94
N SER A 50 -12.87 -17.78 8.20
CA SER A 50 -12.76 -18.32 9.55
C SER A 50 -11.34 -18.13 10.06
N ILE A 51 -11.21 -17.52 11.24
CA ILE A 51 -9.96 -17.36 11.99
C ILE A 51 -10.08 -18.27 13.22
N HIS A 52 -9.26 -19.30 13.29
CA HIS A 52 -9.11 -20.11 14.51
C HIS A 52 -8.01 -19.57 15.38
N SER A 53 -8.20 -19.58 16.70
CA SER A 53 -7.24 -19.16 17.72
C SER A 53 -7.41 -20.02 18.99
N GLU A 54 -6.38 -20.07 19.84
CA GLU A 54 -6.49 -20.76 21.12
C GLU A 54 -7.51 -20.06 22.05
N ASP A 55 -7.38 -18.73 22.16
CA ASP A 55 -8.25 -17.84 22.93
C ASP A 55 -9.00 -16.86 21.99
N PRO A 56 -10.01 -16.11 22.48
CA PRO A 56 -10.64 -15.04 21.73
C PRO A 56 -9.61 -14.04 21.20
N LEU A 57 -9.83 -13.50 19.99
CA LEU A 57 -8.91 -12.57 19.35
C LEU A 57 -8.63 -11.35 20.26
N PRO A 58 -7.36 -11.07 20.57
CA PRO A 58 -7.01 -9.91 21.39
C PRO A 58 -7.22 -8.61 20.59
N PRO A 59 -7.25 -7.44 21.29
CA PRO A 59 -7.43 -6.14 20.62
C PRO A 59 -6.46 -5.85 19.46
N ALA A 60 -5.23 -6.35 19.55
CA ALA A 60 -4.23 -6.20 18.49
C ALA A 60 -4.64 -6.94 17.20
N ASP A 61 -5.16 -8.15 17.30
CA ASP A 61 -5.63 -8.94 16.16
C ASP A 61 -6.94 -8.38 15.61
N LEU A 62 -7.87 -7.92 16.47
CA LEU A 62 -9.07 -7.21 16.02
C LEU A 62 -8.70 -5.94 15.25
N ALA A 63 -7.65 -5.23 15.67
CA ALA A 63 -7.14 -4.09 14.93
C ALA A 63 -6.48 -4.49 13.60
N ALA A 64 -5.83 -5.65 13.52
CA ALA A 64 -5.31 -6.21 12.26
C ALA A 64 -6.47 -6.59 11.31
N VAL A 65 -7.53 -7.22 11.82
CA VAL A 65 -8.76 -7.49 11.06
C VAL A 65 -9.37 -6.19 10.53
N ALA A 66 -9.52 -5.16 11.38
CA ALA A 66 -10.07 -3.86 10.98
C ALA A 66 -9.23 -3.16 9.89
N ARG A 67 -7.90 -3.33 9.91
CA ARG A 67 -6.99 -2.80 8.90
C ARG A 67 -6.96 -3.63 7.62
N SER A 68 -7.36 -4.89 7.66
CA SER A 68 -7.23 -5.79 6.51
C SER A 68 -7.91 -5.26 5.25
N SER A 69 -7.47 -5.77 4.12
CA SER A 69 -7.83 -5.24 2.80
C SER A 69 -9.31 -5.41 2.44
N ALA A 70 -9.98 -6.41 3.04
CA ALA A 70 -11.33 -6.78 2.65
C ALA A 70 -12.29 -7.05 3.81
N ALA A 71 -11.91 -6.88 5.09
CA ALA A 71 -12.83 -7.07 6.19
C ALA A 71 -13.91 -5.98 6.24
N LEU A 72 -15.17 -6.41 6.40
CA LEU A 72 -16.32 -5.54 6.61
C LEU A 72 -16.82 -5.61 8.05
N ALA A 73 -16.92 -6.82 8.61
CA ALA A 73 -17.36 -7.07 9.99
C ALA A 73 -16.69 -8.34 10.52
N CYS A 74 -16.62 -8.46 11.84
CA CYS A 74 -16.08 -9.63 12.53
C CYS A 74 -17.10 -10.15 13.56
N PHE A 75 -17.17 -11.47 13.71
CA PHE A 75 -18.11 -12.13 14.61
C PHE A 75 -17.40 -13.26 15.34
N GLU A 76 -17.69 -13.46 16.61
CA GLU A 76 -17.40 -14.71 17.29
C GLU A 76 -18.43 -15.76 16.82
N TYR A 77 -17.97 -16.92 16.38
CA TYR A 77 -18.83 -18.01 15.92
C TYR A 77 -19.14 -18.97 17.06
N ARG A 78 -20.41 -19.07 17.40
CA ARG A 78 -20.92 -19.92 18.49
C ARG A 78 -21.89 -20.96 17.95
N GLY A 79 -21.41 -21.84 17.07
CA GLY A 79 -22.22 -22.87 16.43
C GLY A 79 -23.23 -22.28 15.45
N ASP A 80 -24.45 -21.99 15.90
CA ASP A 80 -25.51 -21.43 15.05
C ASP A 80 -25.63 -19.90 15.12
N LEU A 81 -24.81 -19.25 15.96
CA LEU A 81 -24.92 -17.81 16.22
C LEU A 81 -23.65 -17.07 15.83
N LEU A 82 -23.84 -15.88 15.29
CA LEU A 82 -22.79 -14.90 15.02
C LEU A 82 -22.92 -13.77 16.06
N ALA A 83 -22.02 -13.76 17.05
CA ALA A 83 -21.96 -12.67 18.03
C ALA A 83 -21.03 -11.56 17.48
N PRO A 84 -21.51 -10.32 17.24
CA PRO A 84 -20.69 -9.29 16.65
C PRO A 84 -19.52 -8.92 17.58
N LEU A 85 -18.33 -8.80 16.98
CA LEU A 85 -17.13 -8.28 17.60
C LEU A 85 -16.92 -6.84 17.13
N GLU A 86 -16.73 -5.92 18.08
CA GLU A 86 -16.46 -4.53 17.76
C GLU A 86 -15.05 -4.38 17.19
N LEU A 87 -14.97 -3.92 15.93
CA LEU A 87 -13.70 -3.59 15.30
C LEU A 87 -13.31 -2.14 15.64
N PRO A 88 -12.05 -1.89 16.03
CA PRO A 88 -11.61 -0.53 16.32
C PRO A 88 -11.59 0.34 15.05
N GLN A 89 -11.81 1.65 15.23
CA GLN A 89 -11.64 2.63 14.17
C GLN A 89 -10.15 2.80 13.87
N VAL A 90 -9.71 2.33 12.70
CA VAL A 90 -8.30 2.36 12.26
C VAL A 90 -8.04 3.40 11.16
N ASP A 91 -9.07 3.79 10.43
CA ASP A 91 -8.97 4.76 9.35
C ASP A 91 -9.11 6.19 9.90
N VAL A 92 -8.19 7.08 9.52
CA VAL A 92 -8.14 8.49 9.98
C VAL A 92 -8.96 9.41 9.08
N VAL A 93 -9.12 9.03 7.81
CA VAL A 93 -9.94 9.73 6.83
C VAL A 93 -10.84 8.75 6.10
N ASP A 94 -11.94 9.27 5.56
CA ASP A 94 -12.96 8.45 4.91
C ASP A 94 -12.43 7.74 3.66
N GLU A 95 -12.92 6.55 3.39
CA GLU A 95 -12.49 5.71 2.27
C GLU A 95 -12.81 6.31 0.90
N ASP A 96 -13.76 7.25 0.83
CA ASP A 96 -14.14 7.92 -0.41
C ASP A 96 -12.99 8.76 -1.01
N LEU A 97 -11.96 9.12 -0.21
CA LEU A 97 -10.70 9.66 -0.71
C LEU A 97 -10.09 8.75 -1.79
N VAL A 98 -10.10 7.44 -1.54
CA VAL A 98 -9.46 6.45 -2.42
C VAL A 98 -10.45 5.91 -3.46
N THR A 99 -11.74 5.77 -3.12
CA THR A 99 -12.73 5.08 -3.96
C THR A 99 -13.41 5.95 -5.02
N ILE A 100 -13.47 7.29 -4.80
CA ILE A 100 -14.07 8.23 -5.77
C ILE A 100 -13.28 8.29 -7.10
N PRO A 101 -11.93 8.42 -7.12
CA PRO A 101 -11.22 8.50 -8.40
C PRO A 101 -11.39 7.23 -9.21
N LYS A 102 -11.92 7.37 -10.44
CA LYS A 102 -12.03 6.26 -11.40
C LYS A 102 -11.34 6.65 -12.69
N TYR A 103 -10.33 5.88 -13.07
CA TYR A 103 -9.58 6.07 -14.31
C TYR A 103 -9.01 4.75 -14.78
N ARG A 104 -8.72 4.67 -16.08
CA ARG A 104 -8.12 3.48 -16.69
C ARG A 104 -6.72 3.24 -16.10
N GLY A 105 -6.45 2.00 -15.69
CA GLY A 105 -5.16 1.62 -15.10
C GLY A 105 -5.03 1.96 -13.61
N LYS A 106 -6.11 2.37 -12.93
CA LYS A 106 -6.11 2.50 -11.48
C LYS A 106 -5.87 1.14 -10.84
N THR A 107 -4.89 1.06 -9.95
CA THR A 107 -4.70 -0.12 -9.10
C THR A 107 -5.90 -0.28 -8.17
N ASN A 108 -6.34 -1.52 -7.97
CA ASN A 108 -7.43 -1.81 -7.05
C ASN A 108 -7.06 -1.34 -5.64
N GLU A 109 -7.93 -0.57 -5.00
CA GLU A 109 -7.70 0.04 -3.69
C GLU A 109 -7.57 -1.00 -2.57
N GLN A 110 -8.31 -2.10 -2.63
CA GLN A 110 -8.20 -3.18 -1.64
C GLN A 110 -6.83 -3.86 -1.76
N PHE A 111 -6.36 -4.11 -3.00
CA PHE A 111 -5.02 -4.65 -3.22
C PHE A 111 -3.91 -3.68 -2.77
N THR A 112 -4.07 -2.38 -3.01
CA THR A 112 -3.13 -1.37 -2.52
C THR A 112 -3.09 -1.33 -0.99
N ARG A 113 -4.26 -1.44 -0.34
CA ARG A 113 -4.36 -1.54 1.13
C ARG A 113 -3.67 -2.80 1.65
N LEU A 114 -3.87 -3.95 1.01
CA LEU A 114 -3.19 -5.20 1.32
C LEU A 114 -1.66 -5.05 1.26
N LEU A 115 -1.13 -4.51 0.15
CA LEU A 115 0.31 -4.29 -0.01
C LEU A 115 0.86 -3.35 1.07
N LEU A 116 0.15 -2.26 1.37
CA LEU A 116 0.51 -1.33 2.43
C LEU A 116 0.54 -2.03 3.79
N ASN A 117 -0.51 -2.76 4.15
CA ASN A 117 -0.62 -3.46 5.44
C ASN A 117 0.51 -4.47 5.64
N LEU A 118 0.78 -5.30 4.62
CA LEU A 118 1.88 -6.27 4.68
C LEU A 118 3.24 -5.60 4.84
N THR A 119 3.47 -4.50 4.11
CA THR A 119 4.72 -3.75 4.22
C THR A 119 4.88 -3.16 5.63
N LEU A 120 3.81 -2.60 6.19
CA LEU A 120 3.85 -2.02 7.54
C LEU A 120 3.95 -3.10 8.62
N ALA A 121 3.34 -4.27 8.43
CA ALA A 121 3.47 -5.39 9.36
C ALA A 121 4.91 -5.93 9.42
N SER A 122 5.66 -5.81 8.32
CA SER A 122 7.04 -6.28 8.20
C SER A 122 8.10 -5.29 8.70
N LEU A 123 7.71 -4.15 9.26
CA LEU A 123 8.67 -3.21 9.86
C LEU A 123 9.33 -3.81 11.08
N GLU A 124 10.62 -3.53 11.25
CA GLU A 124 11.44 -4.04 12.36
C GLU A 124 12.04 -2.91 13.20
N GLY A 125 12.64 -3.27 14.34
CA GLY A 125 13.39 -2.38 15.20
C GLY A 125 12.65 -1.07 15.50
N ARG A 126 13.32 0.06 15.31
CA ARG A 126 12.75 1.37 15.58
C ARG A 126 11.54 1.74 14.71
N CYS A 127 11.48 1.24 13.47
CA CYS A 127 10.33 1.47 12.60
C CYS A 127 9.08 0.74 13.12
N ALA A 128 9.23 -0.49 13.59
CA ALA A 128 8.16 -1.24 14.25
C ALA A 128 7.68 -0.53 15.53
N THR A 129 8.62 -0.11 16.39
CA THR A 129 8.28 0.65 17.63
C THR A 129 7.45 1.88 17.31
N ARG A 130 7.84 2.67 16.31
CA ARG A 130 7.07 3.86 15.89
C ARG A 130 5.67 3.54 15.41
N ARG A 131 5.51 2.44 14.67
CA ARG A 131 4.20 1.93 14.23
C ARG A 131 3.35 1.56 15.44
N ASP A 132 3.90 0.80 16.36
CA ASP A 132 3.19 0.26 17.54
C ASP A 132 2.81 1.36 18.53
N GLU A 133 3.59 2.43 18.62
CA GLU A 133 3.29 3.66 19.35
C GLU A 133 2.27 4.57 18.63
N GLY A 134 1.76 4.19 17.48
CA GLY A 134 0.79 4.96 16.71
C GLY A 134 1.37 6.24 16.07
N GLN A 135 2.70 6.34 15.92
CA GLN A 135 3.33 7.48 15.27
C GLN A 135 3.03 7.48 13.76
N ARG A 136 2.91 8.69 13.18
CA ARG A 136 2.77 8.82 11.73
C ARG A 136 4.07 8.41 11.02
N LEU A 137 4.01 7.33 10.26
CA LEU A 137 5.10 6.85 9.45
C LEU A 137 5.24 7.67 8.16
N ALA A 138 6.43 7.72 7.59
CA ALA A 138 6.71 8.32 6.30
C ALA A 138 6.74 7.22 5.22
N ILE A 139 5.75 7.21 4.34
CA ILE A 139 5.59 6.24 3.26
C ILE A 139 5.99 6.88 1.94
N LEU A 140 6.90 6.26 1.21
CA LEU A 140 7.29 6.69 -0.15
C LEU A 140 6.65 5.78 -1.19
N ASP A 141 5.98 6.37 -2.18
CA ASP A 141 5.64 5.72 -3.44
C ASP A 141 6.42 6.40 -4.58
N PRO A 142 7.51 5.81 -5.05
CA PRO A 142 8.34 6.42 -6.09
C PRO A 142 7.76 6.27 -7.52
N LEU A 143 6.62 5.61 -7.67
CA LEU A 143 5.87 5.42 -8.92
C LEU A 143 4.41 5.79 -8.69
N ALA A 144 4.17 6.96 -8.10
CA ALA A 144 2.94 7.33 -7.42
C ALA A 144 1.69 7.37 -8.33
N GLY A 145 1.85 7.48 -9.65
CA GLY A 145 0.74 7.60 -10.56
C GLY A 145 -0.20 8.73 -10.15
N ARG A 146 -1.48 8.40 -10.00
CA ARG A 146 -2.50 9.34 -9.46
C ARG A 146 -2.71 9.21 -7.95
N GLY A 147 -1.78 8.55 -7.23
CA GLY A 147 -1.67 8.62 -5.78
C GLY A 147 -2.46 7.59 -4.98
N THR A 148 -2.93 6.49 -5.56
CA THR A 148 -3.73 5.48 -4.83
C THR A 148 -3.02 5.00 -3.56
N THR A 149 -1.70 4.71 -3.63
CA THR A 149 -0.89 4.32 -2.46
C THR A 149 -0.82 5.42 -1.41
N LEU A 150 -0.63 6.68 -1.84
CA LEU A 150 -0.52 7.83 -0.94
C LEU A 150 -1.85 8.14 -0.25
N GLU A 151 -2.97 7.96 -0.95
CA GLU A 151 -4.31 8.10 -0.40
C GLU A 151 -4.62 6.97 0.60
N CYS A 152 -4.20 5.71 0.31
CA CYS A 152 -4.27 4.60 1.26
C CYS A 152 -3.41 4.87 2.51
N ALA A 153 -2.20 5.41 2.35
CA ALA A 153 -1.33 5.79 3.46
C ALA A 153 -2.00 6.88 4.33
N TRP A 154 -2.63 7.88 3.72
CA TRP A 154 -3.38 8.91 4.45
C TRP A 154 -4.57 8.32 5.19
N ARG A 155 -5.32 7.41 4.56
CA ARG A 155 -6.43 6.69 5.19
C ARG A 155 -5.97 5.95 6.44
N ALA A 156 -4.82 5.28 6.37
CA ALA A 156 -4.19 4.60 7.49
C ALA A 156 -3.51 5.54 8.51
N GLY A 157 -3.57 6.87 8.32
CA GLY A 157 -3.00 7.85 9.25
C GLY A 157 -1.52 8.13 9.07
N HIS A 158 -0.91 7.76 7.95
CA HIS A 158 0.51 7.93 7.68
C HIS A 158 0.79 9.03 6.65
N ASN A 159 1.98 9.61 6.70
CA ASN A 159 2.40 10.64 5.75
C ASN A 159 2.81 10.01 4.42
N GLY A 160 2.27 10.53 3.30
CA GLY A 160 2.54 10.05 1.95
C GLY A 160 3.55 10.93 1.21
N PHE A 161 4.55 10.34 0.57
CA PHE A 161 5.53 11.01 -0.27
C PHE A 161 5.66 10.27 -1.58
N GLY A 162 5.67 11.00 -2.70
CA GLY A 162 5.67 10.35 -4.01
C GLY A 162 6.60 10.99 -5.02
N VAL A 163 6.91 10.22 -6.05
CA VAL A 163 7.53 10.70 -7.29
C VAL A 163 6.70 10.14 -8.44
N GLU A 164 6.40 10.97 -9.43
CA GLU A 164 5.66 10.58 -10.63
C GLU A 164 6.18 11.33 -11.84
N GLN A 165 6.48 10.60 -12.91
CA GLN A 165 7.04 11.16 -14.12
C GLN A 165 5.98 11.92 -14.95
N ASP A 166 4.73 11.46 -14.95
CA ASP A 166 3.64 12.09 -15.66
C ASP A 166 3.07 13.30 -14.89
N ALA A 167 3.41 14.50 -15.31
CA ALA A 167 2.92 15.72 -14.71
C ALA A 167 1.38 15.79 -14.68
N LYS A 168 0.67 15.21 -15.68
CA LYS A 168 -0.79 15.19 -15.70
C LYS A 168 -1.36 14.27 -14.61
N ALA A 169 -0.67 13.18 -14.28
CA ALA A 169 -1.05 12.33 -13.16
C ALA A 169 -0.94 13.09 -11.84
N VAL A 170 0.16 13.82 -11.62
CA VAL A 170 0.35 14.67 -10.42
C VAL A 170 -0.69 15.80 -10.35
N GLU A 171 -1.01 16.44 -11.48
CA GLU A 171 -2.06 17.47 -11.54
C GLU A 171 -3.44 16.90 -11.20
N ALA A 172 -3.75 15.70 -11.69
CA ALA A 172 -5.01 15.01 -11.39
C ALA A 172 -5.12 14.64 -9.90
N LEU A 173 -4.04 14.11 -9.31
CA LEU A 173 -3.96 13.86 -7.87
C LEU A 173 -4.17 15.15 -7.07
N ALA A 174 -3.46 16.23 -7.41
CA ALA A 174 -3.56 17.51 -6.73
C ALA A 174 -4.99 18.07 -6.77
N ALA A 175 -5.65 18.00 -7.93
CA ALA A 175 -7.02 18.44 -8.10
C ALA A 175 -8.00 17.60 -7.27
N HIS A 176 -7.83 16.26 -7.26
CA HIS A 176 -8.66 15.35 -6.48
C HIS A 176 -8.53 15.63 -4.98
N VAL A 177 -7.31 15.58 -4.44
CA VAL A 177 -7.04 15.78 -3.02
C VAL A 177 -7.54 17.16 -2.55
N THR A 178 -7.27 18.21 -3.32
CA THR A 178 -7.75 19.57 -3.00
C THR A 178 -9.28 19.65 -2.94
N THR A 179 -9.96 19.04 -3.91
CA THR A 179 -11.41 19.02 -3.98
C THR A 179 -12.00 18.21 -2.84
N TRP A 180 -11.45 17.06 -2.55
CA TRP A 180 -11.88 16.19 -1.47
C TRP A 180 -11.75 16.88 -0.11
N LEU A 181 -10.60 17.51 0.18
CA LEU A 181 -10.35 18.24 1.44
C LEU A 181 -11.36 19.38 1.66
N ARG A 182 -11.69 20.11 0.59
CA ARG A 182 -12.72 21.16 0.64
C ARG A 182 -14.11 20.60 0.93
N ARG A 183 -14.49 19.51 0.26
CA ARG A 183 -15.78 18.84 0.46
C ARG A 183 -15.96 18.30 1.87
N LYS A 184 -14.87 17.79 2.47
CA LYS A 184 -14.88 17.29 3.86
C LYS A 184 -14.74 18.40 4.91
N HIS A 185 -14.64 19.65 4.50
CA HIS A 185 -14.46 20.80 5.41
C HIS A 185 -13.28 20.66 6.37
N LEU A 186 -12.25 19.88 5.98
CA LEU A 186 -11.05 19.68 6.79
C LEU A 186 -10.16 20.93 6.76
N LYS A 187 -9.58 21.28 7.91
CA LYS A 187 -8.59 22.36 7.98
C LYS A 187 -7.31 21.95 7.28
N HIS A 188 -7.01 22.55 6.14
CA HIS A 188 -5.90 22.11 5.29
C HIS A 188 -5.14 23.26 4.64
N SER A 189 -3.97 22.96 4.11
CA SER A 189 -3.26 23.74 3.10
C SER A 189 -2.78 22.80 2.01
N CYS A 190 -2.90 23.21 0.75
CA CYS A 190 -2.40 22.45 -0.39
C CYS A 190 -2.06 23.37 -1.55
N GLY A 191 -1.10 22.94 -2.38
CA GLY A 191 -0.68 23.69 -3.57
C GLY A 191 0.49 23.04 -4.27
N THR A 192 0.68 23.41 -5.53
CA THR A 192 1.84 22.99 -6.34
C THR A 192 2.78 24.18 -6.52
N HIS A 193 4.04 23.98 -6.23
CA HIS A 193 5.05 25.03 -6.30
C HIS A 193 6.37 24.49 -6.87
N PRO A 194 7.20 25.36 -7.50
CA PRO A 194 8.54 25.00 -7.93
C PRO A 194 9.45 24.79 -6.71
N VAL A 195 10.31 23.76 -6.78
CA VAL A 195 11.29 23.47 -5.75
C VAL A 195 12.69 23.70 -6.28
N ARG A 196 13.52 24.39 -5.50
CA ARG A 196 14.95 24.60 -5.79
C ARG A 196 15.78 24.14 -4.61
N ARG A 197 16.95 23.57 -4.89
CA ARG A 197 17.96 23.21 -3.88
C ARG A 197 19.34 23.54 -4.43
N ASP A 198 20.16 24.24 -3.64
CA ASP A 198 21.51 24.63 -4.00
C ASP A 198 21.58 25.34 -5.39
N GLY A 199 20.63 26.24 -5.65
CA GLY A 199 20.50 26.98 -6.89
C GLY A 199 19.91 26.20 -8.08
N ARG A 200 19.75 24.87 -7.99
CA ARG A 200 19.22 24.01 -9.06
C ARG A 200 17.73 23.85 -8.93
N SER A 201 17.01 23.84 -10.06
CA SER A 201 15.59 23.48 -10.09
C SER A 201 15.44 21.98 -9.94
N LEU A 202 14.56 21.54 -9.04
CA LEU A 202 14.15 20.14 -8.85
C LEU A 202 12.77 19.87 -9.48
N GLY A 203 12.23 20.81 -10.26
CA GLY A 203 10.90 20.68 -10.84
C GLY A 203 9.79 21.23 -9.93
N LYS A 204 8.58 20.68 -10.08
CA LYS A 204 7.40 21.07 -9.27
C LYS A 204 7.10 20.00 -8.24
N ARG A 205 6.54 20.42 -7.10
CA ARG A 205 6.04 19.53 -6.07
C ARG A 205 4.64 19.97 -5.65
N PHE A 206 3.72 19.02 -5.62
CA PHE A 206 2.45 19.17 -4.93
C PHE A 206 2.65 18.88 -3.45
N ASP A 207 2.15 19.73 -2.58
CA ASP A 207 2.12 19.52 -1.14
C ASP A 207 0.71 19.69 -0.61
N ALA A 208 0.30 18.81 0.30
CA ALA A 208 -0.94 18.92 1.05
C ALA A 208 -0.69 18.61 2.53
N LYS A 209 -1.36 19.34 3.42
CA LYS A 209 -1.29 19.18 4.85
C LYS A 209 -2.66 19.32 5.46
N VAL A 210 -3.10 18.33 6.22
CA VAL A 210 -4.36 18.31 6.97
C VAL A 210 -4.08 18.42 8.45
N ARG A 211 -4.85 19.24 9.16
CA ARG A 211 -4.74 19.40 10.61
C ARG A 211 -5.97 18.83 11.28
N PHE A 212 -5.74 17.94 12.24
CA PHE A 212 -6.76 17.40 13.12
C PHE A 212 -6.62 18.02 14.52
N PRO A 213 -7.72 18.20 15.26
CA PRO A 213 -7.64 18.59 16.66
C PRO A 213 -6.82 17.57 17.44
N GLN A 214 -5.87 18.04 18.26
CA GLN A 214 -5.08 17.21 19.20
C GLN A 214 -4.27 16.06 18.55
N ALA A 215 -4.02 16.11 17.25
CA ALA A 215 -3.20 15.11 16.56
C ALA A 215 -2.15 15.77 15.66
N GLU A 216 -1.05 15.06 15.42
CA GLU A 216 -0.04 15.46 14.45
C GLU A 216 -0.67 15.68 13.07
N PRO A 217 -0.23 16.70 12.31
CA PRO A 217 -0.73 16.91 10.96
C PRO A 217 -0.42 15.74 10.05
N LEU A 218 -1.35 15.46 9.14
CA LEU A 218 -1.15 14.50 8.07
C LEU A 218 -0.62 15.23 6.82
N THR A 219 0.47 14.73 6.23
CA THR A 219 1.14 15.41 5.11
C THR A 219 1.25 14.50 3.88
N MET A 220 1.13 15.11 2.71
CA MET A 220 1.41 14.48 1.41
C MET A 220 2.31 15.41 0.61
N GLY A 221 3.30 14.84 -0.08
CA GLY A 221 4.14 15.57 -1.02
C GLY A 221 4.44 14.72 -2.24
N VAL A 222 4.31 15.28 -3.47
CA VAL A 222 4.58 14.53 -4.70
C VAL A 222 5.39 15.38 -5.65
N PHE A 223 6.58 14.92 -5.99
CA PHE A 223 7.42 15.52 -7.03
C PHE A 223 7.03 15.02 -8.42
N THR A 224 7.05 15.91 -9.39
CA THR A 224 7.11 15.50 -10.79
C THR A 224 8.56 15.23 -11.16
N GLY A 225 8.88 13.94 -11.47
CA GLY A 225 10.25 13.51 -11.76
C GLY A 225 10.39 12.02 -12.02
N ASP A 226 11.63 11.58 -12.28
CA ASP A 226 11.96 10.18 -12.47
C ASP A 226 12.07 9.44 -11.12
N ALA A 227 11.56 8.23 -11.05
CA ALA A 227 11.62 7.38 -9.86
C ALA A 227 13.05 7.05 -9.40
N ALA A 228 13.99 6.94 -10.34
CA ALA A 228 15.40 6.73 -10.05
C ALA A 228 16.06 7.98 -9.44
N ASP A 229 15.48 9.16 -9.63
CA ASP A 229 15.95 10.43 -9.04
C ASP A 229 15.34 10.71 -7.65
N SER A 230 14.61 9.79 -7.07
CA SER A 230 13.90 9.97 -5.80
C SER A 230 14.81 10.52 -4.69
N ALA A 231 16.05 10.03 -4.55
CA ALA A 231 16.99 10.53 -3.56
C ALA A 231 17.45 11.97 -3.84
N VAL A 232 17.58 12.36 -5.10
CA VAL A 232 17.88 13.73 -5.48
C VAL A 232 16.73 14.65 -5.15
N LEU A 233 15.50 14.24 -5.45
CA LEU A 233 14.27 15.02 -5.23
C LEU A 233 13.98 15.20 -3.74
N TRP A 234 14.03 14.15 -2.94
CA TRP A 234 13.73 14.17 -1.51
C TRP A 234 14.94 14.56 -0.64
N GLY A 235 16.16 14.50 -1.18
CA GLY A 235 17.39 14.83 -0.47
C GLY A 235 17.68 13.92 0.71
N ARG A 236 17.93 14.51 1.90
CA ARG A 236 18.23 13.74 3.13
C ARG A 236 17.01 13.10 3.79
N LYS A 237 15.83 13.20 3.19
CA LYS A 237 14.62 12.59 3.77
C LYS A 237 14.72 11.07 3.69
N THR A 238 14.43 10.43 4.81
CA THR A 238 14.33 8.97 4.93
C THR A 238 12.90 8.56 5.22
N PHE A 239 12.57 7.34 4.84
CA PHE A 239 11.22 6.80 4.92
C PHE A 239 11.19 5.55 5.79
N ASP A 240 10.05 5.32 6.44
CA ASP A 240 9.81 4.11 7.22
C ASP A 240 9.43 2.95 6.30
N ALA A 241 8.72 3.24 5.21
CA ALA A 241 8.39 2.26 4.19
C ALA A 241 8.44 2.86 2.78
N VAL A 242 8.75 2.02 1.79
CA VAL A 242 8.51 2.24 0.37
C VAL A 242 7.39 1.29 -0.04
N VAL A 243 6.31 1.81 -0.63
CA VAL A 243 5.17 1.00 -1.09
C VAL A 243 4.81 1.44 -2.50
N THR A 244 4.92 0.52 -3.46
CA THR A 244 4.74 0.88 -4.86
C THR A 244 4.15 -0.23 -5.71
N ASP A 245 3.42 0.13 -6.76
CA ASP A 245 2.93 -0.76 -7.80
C ASP A 245 3.75 -0.52 -9.08
N ALA A 246 4.64 -1.46 -9.41
CA ALA A 246 5.55 -1.30 -10.55
C ALA A 246 4.80 -1.35 -11.89
N PRO A 247 5.23 -0.58 -12.92
CA PRO A 247 4.59 -0.59 -14.21
C PRO A 247 4.66 -1.97 -14.87
N TYR A 248 3.53 -2.45 -15.40
CA TYR A 248 3.41 -3.82 -15.93
C TYR A 248 3.98 -4.01 -17.35
N GLY A 249 4.58 -2.99 -17.95
CA GLY A 249 5.15 -3.08 -19.30
C GLY A 249 4.11 -3.17 -20.41
N VAL A 250 2.83 -3.12 -20.12
CA VAL A 250 1.75 -3.15 -21.11
C VAL A 250 1.67 -1.77 -21.77
N VAL A 251 2.02 -1.68 -23.05
CA VAL A 251 1.91 -0.47 -23.86
C VAL A 251 0.44 -0.15 -24.09
N HIS A 252 -0.17 0.63 -23.24
CA HIS A 252 -1.46 1.25 -23.52
C HIS A 252 -1.21 2.46 -24.43
N GLY A 253 -1.52 2.29 -25.73
CA GLY A 253 -1.27 3.23 -26.78
C GLY A 253 -1.40 4.71 -26.41
N SER A 254 -0.29 5.39 -26.43
CA SER A 254 -0.17 6.80 -26.75
C SER A 254 1.20 6.99 -27.43
N HIS A 255 1.16 7.20 -28.73
CA HIS A 255 2.29 7.63 -29.50
C HIS A 255 2.62 9.07 -29.12
N SER A 256 3.71 9.28 -28.39
CA SER A 256 4.35 10.60 -28.33
C SER A 256 5.81 10.43 -27.93
N GLY A 257 6.70 10.71 -28.86
CA GLY A 257 8.10 11.09 -28.65
C GLY A 257 9.09 9.94 -28.41
N ALA A 258 10.11 9.89 -29.23
CA ALA A 258 11.25 8.97 -29.19
C ALA A 258 12.16 9.24 -27.97
N SER A 259 11.72 8.88 -26.77
CA SER A 259 12.61 8.57 -25.66
C SER A 259 12.55 7.05 -25.50
N ARG A 260 13.72 6.40 -25.52
CA ARG A 260 13.85 4.97 -25.23
C ARG A 260 13.28 4.72 -23.83
N ARG A 261 12.01 4.28 -23.73
CA ARG A 261 11.42 3.89 -22.45
C ARG A 261 12.24 2.71 -21.94
N ARG A 262 12.82 2.86 -20.75
CA ARG A 262 13.44 1.75 -20.04
C ARG A 262 12.44 0.61 -19.91
N SER A 263 12.91 -0.64 -20.00
CA SER A 263 12.05 -1.77 -19.63
C SER A 263 11.68 -1.67 -18.13
N PRO A 264 10.54 -2.23 -17.70
CA PRO A 264 10.22 -2.27 -16.27
C PRO A 264 11.34 -2.89 -15.43
N THR A 265 12.00 -3.93 -15.93
CA THR A 265 13.13 -4.58 -15.28
C THR A 265 14.34 -3.65 -15.14
N ASP A 266 14.68 -2.89 -16.19
CA ASP A 266 15.81 -1.95 -16.12
C ASP A 266 15.53 -0.80 -15.17
N LEU A 267 14.27 -0.30 -15.15
CA LEU A 267 13.83 0.70 -14.19
C LEU A 267 14.02 0.20 -12.75
N LEU A 268 13.55 -1.02 -12.45
CA LEU A 268 13.65 -1.58 -11.10
C LEU A 268 15.08 -1.83 -10.69
N ARG A 269 15.93 -2.33 -11.60
CA ARG A 269 17.37 -2.55 -11.33
C ARG A 269 18.10 -1.24 -10.97
N GLU A 270 17.72 -0.12 -11.62
CA GLU A 270 18.29 1.20 -11.36
C GLU A 270 17.72 1.85 -10.08
N ALA A 271 16.41 1.74 -9.88
CA ALA A 271 15.69 2.50 -8.86
C ALA A 271 15.68 1.84 -7.48
N ILE A 272 15.62 0.49 -7.38
CA ILE A 272 15.57 -0.22 -6.09
C ILE A 272 16.76 0.12 -5.18
N PRO A 273 18.03 0.19 -5.64
CA PRO A 273 19.13 0.62 -4.79
C PRO A 273 18.96 2.05 -4.24
N VAL A 274 18.38 2.96 -5.03
CA VAL A 274 18.08 4.32 -4.61
C VAL A 274 17.03 4.33 -3.50
N TRP A 275 15.94 3.57 -3.68
CA TRP A 275 14.87 3.48 -2.69
C TRP A 275 15.33 2.80 -1.40
N ALA A 276 16.13 1.73 -1.51
CA ALA A 276 16.76 1.07 -0.36
C ALA A 276 17.65 2.03 0.43
N GLY A 277 18.41 2.89 -0.28
CA GLY A 277 19.22 3.94 0.35
C GLY A 277 18.39 4.97 1.14
N GLN A 278 17.14 5.21 0.74
CA GLN A 278 16.22 6.12 1.41
C GLN A 278 15.42 5.49 2.56
N LEU A 279 15.38 4.16 2.67
CA LEU A 279 14.78 3.49 3.82
C LEU A 279 15.60 3.69 5.09
N ARG A 280 14.92 3.81 6.23
CA ARG A 280 15.53 3.66 7.55
C ARG A 280 15.92 2.21 7.81
N HIS A 281 16.85 1.95 8.73
CA HIS A 281 17.08 0.60 9.27
C HIS A 281 15.80 0.09 9.95
N GLY A 282 15.43 -1.13 9.69
CA GLY A 282 14.15 -1.73 10.08
C GLY A 282 12.96 -1.27 9.23
N GLY A 283 13.19 -0.45 8.21
CA GLY A 283 12.17 -0.07 7.23
C GLY A 283 11.96 -1.16 6.19
N ALA A 284 10.80 -1.15 5.51
CA ALA A 284 10.44 -2.18 4.54
C ALA A 284 10.09 -1.58 3.17
N LEU A 285 10.41 -2.32 2.11
CA LEU A 285 9.97 -2.07 0.74
C LEU A 285 8.95 -3.13 0.36
N GLY A 286 7.70 -2.71 0.12
CA GLY A 286 6.65 -3.53 -0.47
C GLY A 286 6.39 -3.13 -1.91
N MET A 287 6.38 -4.10 -2.79
CA MET A 287 6.16 -3.86 -4.22
C MET A 287 5.26 -4.92 -4.83
N SER A 288 4.37 -4.49 -5.72
CA SER A 288 3.69 -5.38 -6.64
C SER A 288 4.24 -5.20 -8.06
N TRP A 289 4.22 -6.28 -8.84
CA TRP A 289 4.70 -6.27 -10.22
C TRP A 289 4.02 -7.33 -11.08
N ASN A 290 4.28 -7.30 -12.40
CA ASN A 290 3.84 -8.33 -13.34
C ASN A 290 4.94 -9.41 -13.49
N THR A 291 4.65 -10.64 -13.04
CA THR A 291 5.61 -11.76 -13.10
C THR A 291 5.93 -12.21 -14.52
N LEU A 292 5.07 -11.88 -15.52
CA LEU A 292 5.35 -12.17 -16.92
C LEU A 292 6.50 -11.33 -17.49
N GLY A 293 6.79 -10.17 -16.88
CA GLY A 293 7.89 -9.28 -17.28
C GLY A 293 9.18 -9.46 -16.48
N LEU A 294 9.07 -9.93 -15.24
CA LEU A 294 10.19 -10.13 -14.32
C LEU A 294 9.86 -11.27 -13.37
N SER A 295 10.67 -12.35 -13.35
CA SER A 295 10.41 -13.45 -12.44
C SER A 295 10.67 -13.05 -10.97
N ARG A 296 10.05 -13.77 -10.04
CA ARG A 296 10.21 -13.54 -8.59
C ARG A 296 11.65 -13.72 -8.15
N GLU A 297 12.33 -14.78 -8.62
CA GLU A 297 13.73 -15.08 -8.29
C GLU A 297 14.68 -13.98 -8.74
N HIS A 298 14.42 -13.39 -9.92
CA HIS A 298 15.23 -12.29 -10.42
C HIS A 298 14.98 -11.01 -9.58
N LEU A 299 13.73 -10.72 -9.20
CA LEU A 299 13.41 -9.59 -8.33
C LEU A 299 14.04 -9.75 -6.94
N VAL A 300 13.99 -10.95 -6.34
CA VAL A 300 14.67 -11.29 -5.09
C VAL A 300 16.17 -11.00 -5.19
N THR A 301 16.79 -11.38 -6.31
CA THR A 301 18.22 -11.09 -6.56
C THR A 301 18.50 -9.58 -6.58
N ILE A 302 17.64 -8.77 -7.23
CA ILE A 302 17.80 -7.31 -7.29
C ILE A 302 17.65 -6.69 -5.89
N LEU A 303 16.65 -7.12 -5.12
CA LEU A 303 16.39 -6.62 -3.76
C LEU A 303 17.56 -6.95 -2.83
N SER A 304 18.05 -8.21 -2.87
CA SER A 304 19.19 -8.67 -2.06
C SER A 304 20.47 -7.92 -2.41
N ALA A 305 20.73 -7.68 -3.71
CA ALA A 305 21.87 -6.89 -4.16
C ALA A 305 21.81 -5.42 -3.71
N ALA A 306 20.61 -4.89 -3.44
CA ALA A 306 20.40 -3.56 -2.88
C ALA A 306 20.51 -3.50 -1.34
N GLY A 307 20.87 -4.62 -0.69
CA GLY A 307 21.04 -4.71 0.76
C GLY A 307 19.70 -4.85 1.52
N LEU A 308 18.67 -5.34 0.87
CA LEU A 308 17.39 -5.67 1.49
C LEU A 308 17.29 -7.19 1.71
N THR A 309 16.54 -7.59 2.72
CA THR A 309 16.21 -9.00 3.00
C THR A 309 14.80 -9.30 2.52
N PRO A 310 14.59 -9.94 1.36
CA PRO A 310 13.27 -10.31 0.88
C PRO A 310 12.61 -11.34 1.81
N LEU A 311 11.30 -11.18 2.03
CA LEU A 311 10.44 -12.16 2.69
C LEU A 311 9.87 -13.07 1.59
N ASP A 312 10.33 -14.33 1.55
CA ASP A 312 10.14 -15.21 0.39
C ASP A 312 9.87 -16.68 0.79
N ASP A 313 9.10 -16.87 1.86
CA ASP A 313 8.60 -18.19 2.26
C ASP A 313 7.23 -18.53 1.62
N ASP A 314 6.71 -19.72 1.89
CA ASP A 314 5.48 -20.25 1.30
C ASP A 314 4.24 -19.34 1.57
N LEU A 315 4.20 -18.62 2.70
CA LEU A 315 3.10 -17.69 3.00
C LEU A 315 3.14 -16.49 2.06
N TRP A 316 4.33 -15.97 1.75
CA TRP A 316 4.51 -14.84 0.84
C TRP A 316 4.27 -15.19 -0.62
N HIS A 317 4.28 -16.47 -1.00
CA HIS A 317 3.94 -16.93 -2.35
C HIS A 317 2.42 -16.99 -2.61
N GLN A 318 1.60 -16.82 -1.59
CA GLN A 318 0.15 -16.90 -1.72
C GLN A 318 -0.51 -15.67 -2.36
N PHE A 319 0.24 -14.59 -2.60
CA PHE A 319 -0.32 -13.34 -3.13
C PHE A 319 -0.37 -13.27 -4.66
N SER A 320 0.27 -14.21 -5.33
CA SER A 320 0.28 -14.29 -6.79
C SER A 320 -1.12 -14.56 -7.35
N HIS A 321 -1.57 -13.72 -8.32
CA HIS A 321 -2.89 -13.84 -8.92
C HIS A 321 -2.96 -13.23 -10.32
N ARG A 322 -3.90 -13.72 -11.12
CA ARG A 322 -4.17 -13.20 -12.45
C ARG A 322 -5.05 -11.95 -12.37
N VAL A 323 -4.67 -10.89 -13.09
CA VAL A 323 -5.46 -9.66 -13.25
C VAL A 323 -6.17 -9.67 -14.63
N ASP A 324 -5.45 -10.02 -15.69
CA ASP A 324 -6.00 -10.22 -17.05
C ASP A 324 -5.11 -11.19 -17.85
N SER A 325 -5.28 -11.24 -19.16
CA SER A 325 -4.48 -12.13 -20.03
C SER A 325 -3.00 -11.75 -20.12
N SER A 326 -2.66 -10.49 -19.85
CA SER A 326 -1.32 -9.91 -19.98
C SER A 326 -0.67 -9.58 -18.65
N ILE A 327 -1.40 -9.71 -17.53
CA ILE A 327 -0.93 -9.35 -16.20
C ILE A 327 -1.16 -10.51 -15.22
N HIS A 328 -0.06 -11.10 -14.77
CA HIS A 328 -0.02 -11.98 -13.62
C HIS A 328 0.70 -11.24 -12.50
N ARG A 329 -0.08 -10.73 -11.55
CA ARG A 329 0.42 -9.88 -10.47
C ARG A 329 0.90 -10.72 -9.31
N ASP A 330 2.00 -10.30 -8.73
CA ASP A 330 2.47 -10.80 -7.44
C ASP A 330 2.90 -9.62 -6.56
N LEU A 331 3.20 -9.88 -5.30
CA LEU A 331 3.80 -8.90 -4.40
C LEU A 331 4.97 -9.50 -3.64
N ILE A 332 5.88 -8.64 -3.23
CA ILE A 332 7.02 -8.97 -2.38
C ILE A 332 7.24 -7.87 -1.35
N VAL A 333 7.66 -8.25 -0.17
CA VAL A 333 8.16 -7.33 0.84
C VAL A 333 9.61 -7.67 1.16
N ALA A 334 10.44 -6.66 1.32
CA ALA A 334 11.83 -6.83 1.72
C ALA A 334 12.18 -5.81 2.81
N VAL A 335 12.88 -6.24 3.84
CA VAL A 335 13.24 -5.43 5.02
C VAL A 335 14.68 -4.94 4.89
N LYS A 336 14.94 -3.71 5.31
CA LYS A 336 16.28 -3.14 5.43
C LYS A 336 16.83 -3.47 6.83
N PRO A 337 17.82 -4.36 6.94
CA PRO A 337 18.39 -4.75 8.22
C PRO A 337 19.05 -3.61 8.99
#